data_93df61c373a5f1232fa9c0cb8e8c8a18
#
_entry.id   93df61c373a5f1232fa9c0cb8e8c8a18
#
_cell.length_a   1.000
_cell.length_b   1.000
_cell.length_c   1.000
_cell.angle_alpha   90.00
_cell.angle_beta   90.00
_cell.angle_gamma   90.00
#
_symmetry.space_group_name_H-M   'P 1'
#
loop_
_entity.id
_entity.type
_entity.pdbx_description
1 polymer ?
#
loop_
_entity_poly.entity_id
_entity_poly.type
_entity_poly.pdbx_seq_one_letter_code
_entity_poly.pdbx_strand_id
1 'polypeptide(L)'
;MKDTIDVISCAHLDWIFDLCRRRAIHLQLITSGCPYSLEHLTDQTQTIPWDTFLDLVSRTGRFFDEDGLREIGRHSWKSPRLMVHASLGRVMFTPFDQFLSMYGTGGYCARHFPIETTTSQLSDTQIDIWLKPKHDLAISKAFYTIFAGQIENLTTAIGLPRSRVTM
;
A
#
# COMPACT_ATOMS: atom_id res chain seq x y z
N MET A 1 -14.68 -23.06 -13.94
CA MET A 1 -13.53 -22.15 -13.83
C MET A 1 -13.18 -22.07 -12.36
N LYS A 2 -11.97 -22.45 -11.96
CA LYS A 2 -11.51 -22.21 -10.59
C LYS A 2 -11.38 -20.70 -10.44
N ASP A 3 -12.16 -20.13 -9.52
CA ASP A 3 -12.00 -18.76 -9.12
C ASP A 3 -10.55 -18.56 -8.68
N THR A 4 -9.81 -17.74 -9.40
CA THR A 4 -8.45 -17.37 -9.04
C THR A 4 -8.62 -16.53 -7.77
N ILE A 5 -8.31 -17.11 -6.62
CA ILE A 5 -8.33 -16.38 -5.35
C ILE A 5 -7.25 -15.29 -5.50
N ASP A 6 -7.68 -14.03 -5.49
CA ASP A 6 -6.75 -12.92 -5.49
C ASP A 6 -5.88 -13.00 -4.23
N VAL A 7 -4.58 -13.19 -4.43
CA VAL A 7 -3.60 -13.31 -3.34
C VAL A 7 -2.68 -12.11 -3.33
N ILE A 8 -2.20 -11.78 -2.13
CA ILE A 8 -1.24 -10.70 -1.92
C ILE A 8 -0.04 -11.20 -1.13
N SER A 9 1.15 -10.71 -1.45
CA SER A 9 2.36 -11.04 -0.71
C SER A 9 2.33 -10.50 0.71
N CYS A 10 2.74 -11.34 1.68
CA CYS A 10 2.91 -10.94 3.08
C CYS A 10 3.94 -9.81 3.26
N ALA A 11 4.82 -9.60 2.29
CA ALA A 11 5.72 -8.44 2.28
C ALA A 11 4.98 -7.08 2.41
N HIS A 12 3.70 -7.03 2.04
CA HIS A 12 2.87 -5.84 2.22
C HIS A 12 2.34 -5.64 3.65
N LEU A 13 2.54 -6.60 4.55
CA LEU A 13 2.23 -6.46 5.97
C LEU A 13 3.38 -5.88 6.78
N ASP A 14 4.62 -5.97 6.30
CA ASP A 14 5.83 -5.56 7.05
C ASP A 14 5.76 -4.12 7.55
N TRP A 15 5.33 -3.19 6.71
CA TRP A 15 5.20 -1.77 7.04
C TRP A 15 4.14 -1.52 8.11
N ILE A 16 3.04 -2.30 8.07
CA ILE A 16 1.99 -2.26 9.10
C ILE A 16 2.56 -2.78 10.43
N PHE A 17 3.17 -3.96 10.38
CA PHE A 17 3.72 -4.61 11.56
C PHE A 17 4.90 -3.83 12.17
N ASP A 18 5.74 -3.21 11.33
CA ASP A 18 6.84 -2.37 11.81
C ASP A 18 6.32 -1.15 12.58
N LEU A 19 5.31 -0.45 12.04
CA LEU A 19 4.73 0.68 12.78
C LEU A 19 4.01 0.24 14.05
N CYS A 20 3.32 -0.90 14.04
CA CYS A 20 2.72 -1.46 15.25
C CYS A 20 3.76 -1.72 16.33
N ARG A 21 4.91 -2.33 15.97
CA ARG A 21 6.01 -2.55 16.93
C ARG A 21 6.55 -1.23 17.49
N ARG A 22 6.75 -0.21 16.66
CA ARG A 22 7.21 1.12 17.09
C ARG A 22 6.24 1.83 18.02
N ARG A 23 4.95 1.57 17.87
CA ARG A 23 3.87 2.12 18.71
C ARG A 23 3.53 1.22 19.90
N ALA A 24 4.35 0.18 20.17
CA ALA A 24 4.13 -0.83 21.20
C ALA A 24 2.76 -1.53 21.12
N ILE A 25 2.22 -1.68 19.92
CA ILE A 25 0.99 -2.46 19.65
C ILE A 25 1.39 -3.91 19.42
N HIS A 26 0.91 -4.81 20.27
CA HIS A 26 1.17 -6.24 20.13
C HIS A 26 0.51 -6.77 18.86
N LEU A 27 1.29 -7.39 17.96
CA LEU A 27 0.80 -7.92 16.68
C LEU A 27 -0.34 -8.93 16.87
N GLN A 28 -0.36 -9.66 17.96
CA GLN A 28 -1.43 -10.59 18.31
C GLN A 28 -2.80 -9.92 18.38
N LEU A 29 -2.90 -8.63 18.72
CA LEU A 29 -4.16 -7.90 18.74
C LEU A 29 -4.74 -7.71 17.33
N ILE A 30 -3.87 -7.65 16.32
CA ILE A 30 -4.26 -7.51 14.92
C ILE A 30 -4.46 -8.88 14.28
N THR A 31 -3.61 -9.86 14.62
CA THR A 31 -3.60 -11.18 13.99
C THR A 31 -4.51 -12.20 14.70
N SER A 32 -5.10 -11.88 15.85
CA SER A 32 -6.02 -12.78 16.58
C SER A 32 -7.18 -13.22 15.69
N GLY A 33 -7.42 -14.52 15.63
CA GLY A 33 -8.46 -15.12 14.77
C GLY A 33 -8.14 -15.13 13.26
N CYS A 34 -6.93 -14.69 12.86
CA CYS A 34 -6.45 -14.92 11.50
C CYS A 34 -6.14 -16.43 11.31
N PRO A 35 -6.48 -17.02 10.15
CA PRO A 35 -6.21 -18.46 9.91
C PRO A 35 -4.70 -18.75 9.68
N TYR A 36 -3.86 -17.71 9.57
CA TYR A 36 -2.42 -17.82 9.34
C TYR A 36 -1.64 -17.49 10.60
N SER A 37 -0.57 -18.23 10.87
CA SER A 37 0.35 -17.95 11.98
C SER A 37 1.09 -16.63 11.79
N LEU A 38 1.56 -16.03 12.88
CA LEU A 38 2.38 -14.81 12.79
C LEU A 38 3.67 -15.06 12.01
N GLU A 39 4.26 -16.25 12.11
CA GLU A 39 5.43 -16.66 11.33
C GLU A 39 5.14 -16.60 9.82
N HIS A 40 4.00 -17.18 9.39
CA HIS A 40 3.57 -17.11 7.99
C HIS A 40 3.36 -15.65 7.53
N LEU A 41 2.69 -14.83 8.36
CA LEU A 41 2.38 -13.43 8.04
C LEU A 41 3.62 -12.53 8.00
N THR A 42 4.71 -12.91 8.66
CA THR A 42 5.99 -12.17 8.65
C THR A 42 6.99 -12.70 7.63
N ASP A 43 6.73 -13.83 6.99
CA ASP A 43 7.54 -14.35 5.90
C ASP A 43 7.16 -13.66 4.59
N GLN A 44 8.04 -12.81 4.07
CA GLN A 44 7.84 -12.04 2.84
C GLN A 44 7.68 -12.89 1.57
N THR A 45 8.03 -14.17 1.61
CA THR A 45 7.90 -15.11 0.49
C THR A 45 6.52 -15.71 0.40
N GLN A 46 5.74 -15.63 1.48
CA GLN A 46 4.39 -16.17 1.58
C GLN A 46 3.35 -15.22 0.99
N THR A 47 2.17 -15.78 0.74
CA THR A 47 1.00 -15.03 0.27
C THR A 47 -0.22 -15.37 1.10
N ILE A 48 -1.18 -14.45 1.15
CA ILE A 48 -2.48 -14.61 1.78
C ILE A 48 -3.60 -14.15 0.85
N PRO A 49 -4.83 -14.64 1.02
CA PRO A 49 -5.99 -14.12 0.29
C PRO A 49 -6.19 -12.62 0.56
N TRP A 50 -6.69 -11.91 -0.47
CA TRP A 50 -6.98 -10.48 -0.36
C TRP A 50 -7.91 -10.12 0.80
N ASP A 51 -8.97 -10.91 1.01
CA ASP A 51 -9.91 -10.68 2.11
C ASP A 51 -9.24 -10.79 3.49
N THR A 52 -8.31 -11.72 3.65
CA THR A 52 -7.51 -11.85 4.88
C THR A 52 -6.63 -10.62 5.08
N PHE A 53 -5.99 -10.14 4.02
CA PHE A 53 -5.19 -8.92 4.07
C PHE A 53 -6.04 -7.71 4.47
N LEU A 54 -7.20 -7.52 3.84
CA LEU A 54 -8.10 -6.42 4.18
C LEU A 54 -8.65 -6.48 5.61
N ASP A 55 -8.91 -7.69 6.13
CA ASP A 55 -9.33 -7.86 7.52
C ASP A 55 -8.21 -7.42 8.48
N LEU A 56 -6.96 -7.80 8.23
CA LEU A 56 -5.79 -7.35 9.01
C LEU A 56 -5.62 -5.83 8.93
N VAL A 57 -5.76 -5.23 7.74
CA VAL A 57 -5.73 -3.77 7.55
C VAL A 57 -6.86 -3.09 8.32
N SER A 58 -8.06 -3.64 8.27
CA SER A 58 -9.23 -3.09 8.95
C SER A 58 -9.09 -3.16 10.47
N ARG A 59 -8.51 -4.25 10.99
CA ARG A 59 -8.19 -4.39 12.43
C ARG A 59 -7.13 -3.39 12.85
N THR A 60 -6.12 -3.16 12.02
CA THR A 60 -5.12 -2.11 12.25
C THR A 60 -5.77 -0.75 12.41
N GLY A 61 -6.80 -0.43 11.61
CA GLY A 61 -7.57 0.79 11.71
C GLY A 61 -8.28 1.04 13.05
N ARG A 62 -8.34 0.04 13.95
CA ARG A 62 -8.88 0.22 15.31
C ARG A 62 -7.87 0.81 16.29
N PHE A 63 -6.59 0.75 15.95
CA PHE A 63 -5.47 1.19 16.80
C PHE A 63 -4.85 2.49 16.32
N PHE A 64 -5.19 2.95 15.13
CA PHE A 64 -4.64 4.15 14.52
C PHE A 64 -5.77 5.09 14.08
N ASP A 65 -5.61 6.36 14.33
CA ASP A 65 -6.40 7.41 13.70
C ASP A 65 -6.00 7.59 12.22
N GLU A 66 -6.62 8.55 11.54
CA GLU A 66 -6.34 8.80 10.12
C GLU A 66 -4.87 9.16 9.86
N ASP A 67 -4.27 9.98 10.71
CA ASP A 67 -2.86 10.37 10.57
C ASP A 67 -1.92 9.19 10.81
N GLY A 68 -2.22 8.33 11.76
CA GLY A 68 -1.47 7.10 12.02
C GLY A 68 -1.56 6.11 10.85
N LEU A 69 -2.74 5.97 10.24
CA LEU A 69 -2.90 5.14 9.03
C LEU A 69 -2.14 5.73 7.84
N ARG A 70 -2.16 7.05 7.65
CA ARG A 70 -1.33 7.71 6.62
C ARG A 70 0.17 7.53 6.92
N GLU A 71 0.58 7.54 8.20
CA GLU A 71 1.96 7.27 8.60
C GLU A 71 2.41 5.85 8.18
N ILE A 72 1.54 4.84 8.33
CA ILE A 72 1.81 3.49 7.82
C ILE A 72 2.15 3.55 6.32
N GLY A 73 1.31 4.21 5.53
CA GLY A 73 1.52 4.36 4.09
C GLY A 73 2.82 5.07 3.74
N ARG A 74 3.10 6.19 4.41
CA ARG A 74 4.36 6.95 4.22
C ARG A 74 5.58 6.10 4.58
N HIS A 75 5.45 5.25 5.58
CA HIS A 75 6.54 4.38 6.05
C HIS A 75 6.86 3.25 5.07
N SER A 76 5.90 2.83 4.23
CA SER A 76 6.10 1.77 3.25
C SER A 76 7.30 2.04 2.32
N TRP A 77 7.59 3.30 2.02
CA TRP A 77 8.71 3.72 1.18
C TRP A 77 10.09 3.47 1.80
N LYS A 78 10.17 3.12 3.09
CA LYS A 78 11.39 2.67 3.76
C LYS A 78 11.68 1.19 3.54
N SER A 79 10.73 0.44 2.94
CA SER A 79 10.99 -0.94 2.59
C SER A 79 12.07 -1.03 1.50
N PRO A 80 13.02 -1.98 1.58
CA PRO A 80 14.09 -2.11 0.59
C PRO A 80 13.57 -2.24 -0.85
N ARG A 81 12.45 -2.92 -1.03
CA ARG A 81 11.79 -3.11 -2.34
C ARG A 81 11.38 -1.79 -2.98
N LEU A 82 10.65 -0.96 -2.24
CA LEU A 82 10.17 0.31 -2.76
C LEU A 82 11.29 1.34 -2.87
N MET A 83 12.28 1.30 -1.96
CA MET A 83 13.48 2.14 -2.07
C MET A 83 14.27 1.89 -3.35
N VAL A 84 14.48 0.64 -3.73
CA VAL A 84 15.14 0.30 -5.00
C VAL A 84 14.34 0.84 -6.18
N HIS A 85 13.02 0.66 -6.16
CA HIS A 85 12.14 1.16 -7.22
C HIS A 85 12.20 2.69 -7.34
N ALA A 86 12.12 3.40 -6.22
CA ALA A 86 12.22 4.86 -6.20
C ALA A 86 13.60 5.35 -6.66
N SER A 87 14.68 4.68 -6.25
CA SER A 87 16.06 5.06 -6.62
C SER A 87 16.31 4.88 -8.11
N LEU A 88 15.90 3.77 -8.69
CA LEU A 88 15.98 3.55 -10.14
C LEU A 88 15.10 4.56 -10.89
N GLY A 89 13.92 4.81 -10.38
CA GLY A 89 13.01 5.79 -10.94
C GLY A 89 13.61 7.19 -11.06
N ARG A 90 14.30 7.67 -10.03
CA ARG A 90 14.96 9.00 -10.04
C ARG A 90 15.97 9.18 -11.17
N VAL A 91 16.60 8.10 -11.59
CA VAL A 91 17.65 8.15 -12.62
C VAL A 91 17.07 8.01 -14.02
N MET A 92 15.96 7.29 -14.16
CA MET A 92 15.44 6.85 -15.46
C MET A 92 14.20 7.59 -15.93
N PHE A 93 13.45 8.25 -15.04
CA PHE A 93 12.12 8.74 -15.34
C PHE A 93 11.89 10.17 -14.84
N THR A 94 11.00 10.89 -15.50
CA THR A 94 10.43 12.12 -14.95
C THR A 94 9.58 11.79 -13.71
N PRO A 95 9.30 12.76 -12.82
CA PRO A 95 8.40 12.54 -11.70
C PRO A 95 7.03 12.00 -12.12
N PHE A 96 6.49 12.46 -13.24
CA PHE A 96 5.22 11.99 -13.77
C PHE A 96 5.30 10.54 -14.24
N ASP A 97 6.34 10.17 -14.99
CA ASP A 97 6.54 8.78 -15.42
C ASP A 97 6.68 7.83 -14.23
N GLN A 98 7.26 8.29 -13.13
CA GLN A 98 7.31 7.51 -11.90
C GLN A 98 5.94 7.30 -11.29
N PHE A 99 5.08 8.32 -11.25
CA PHE A 99 3.69 8.15 -10.86
C PHE A 99 2.98 7.13 -11.75
N LEU A 100 3.17 7.21 -13.07
CA LEU A 100 2.60 6.25 -14.01
C LEU A 100 3.12 4.83 -13.78
N SER A 101 4.41 4.68 -13.51
CA SER A 101 5.00 3.36 -13.23
C SER A 101 4.46 2.72 -11.95
N MET A 102 4.06 3.52 -10.97
CA MET A 102 3.50 3.05 -9.70
C MET A 102 1.98 2.89 -9.75
N TYR A 103 1.28 3.91 -10.22
CA TYR A 103 -0.18 4.04 -10.10
C TYR A 103 -0.91 4.07 -11.45
N GLY A 104 -0.20 4.10 -12.57
CA GLY A 104 -0.81 4.04 -13.89
C GLY A 104 -1.36 2.66 -14.23
N THR A 105 -2.10 2.57 -15.33
CA THR A 105 -2.66 1.31 -15.84
C THR A 105 -1.53 0.29 -16.06
N GLY A 106 -1.62 -0.88 -15.40
CA GLY A 106 -0.57 -1.89 -15.41
C GLY A 106 0.69 -1.52 -14.63
N GLY A 107 0.66 -0.44 -13.84
CA GLY A 107 1.74 -0.04 -12.94
C GLY A 107 1.94 -1.02 -11.77
N TYR A 108 2.88 -0.69 -10.88
CA TYR A 108 3.21 -1.55 -9.73
C TYR A 108 1.96 -1.93 -8.93
N CYS A 109 1.14 -0.95 -8.56
CA CYS A 109 -0.05 -1.20 -7.73
C CYS A 109 -1.05 -2.13 -8.41
N ALA A 110 -1.33 -1.93 -9.70
CA ALA A 110 -2.25 -2.79 -10.46
C ALA A 110 -1.76 -4.25 -10.63
N ARG A 111 -0.44 -4.46 -10.50
CA ARG A 111 0.17 -5.80 -10.57
C ARG A 111 0.24 -6.52 -9.23
N HIS A 112 0.35 -5.77 -8.13
CA HIS A 112 0.59 -6.35 -6.81
C HIS A 112 -0.64 -6.31 -5.90
N PHE A 113 -1.65 -5.52 -6.26
CA PHE A 113 -2.93 -5.47 -5.55
C PHE A 113 -4.07 -5.79 -6.51
N PRO A 114 -5.15 -6.39 -6.06
CA PRO A 114 -6.33 -6.64 -6.89
C PRO A 114 -7.16 -5.36 -7.07
N ILE A 115 -6.50 -4.32 -7.55
CA ILE A 115 -7.08 -3.03 -7.88
C ILE A 115 -6.74 -2.64 -9.32
N GLU A 116 -7.66 -1.94 -9.96
CA GLU A 116 -7.40 -1.20 -11.18
C GLU A 116 -7.01 0.22 -10.81
N THR A 117 -6.00 0.74 -11.47
CA THR A 117 -5.54 2.10 -11.27
C THR A 117 -5.57 2.84 -12.59
N THR A 118 -6.10 4.05 -12.58
CA THR A 118 -6.00 5.01 -13.68
C THR A 118 -5.49 6.33 -13.16
N THR A 119 -4.69 7.02 -13.96
CA THR A 119 -4.14 8.33 -13.63
C THR A 119 -4.48 9.32 -14.71
N SER A 120 -4.76 10.56 -14.33
CA SER A 120 -4.99 11.68 -15.24
C SER A 120 -4.20 12.87 -14.73
N GLN A 121 -3.31 13.40 -15.57
CA GLN A 121 -2.61 14.64 -15.26
C GLN A 121 -3.53 15.82 -15.54
N LEU A 122 -3.81 16.62 -14.53
CA LEU A 122 -4.63 17.82 -14.63
C LEU A 122 -3.80 19.07 -14.88
N SER A 123 -2.57 19.09 -14.35
CA SER A 123 -1.59 20.17 -14.56
C SER A 123 -0.18 19.65 -14.25
N ASP A 124 0.83 20.50 -14.36
CA ASP A 124 2.22 20.15 -14.00
C ASP A 124 2.40 19.80 -12.51
N THR A 125 1.42 20.15 -11.68
CA THR A 125 1.47 19.97 -10.22
C THR A 125 0.31 19.15 -9.66
N GLN A 126 -0.62 18.69 -10.50
CA GLN A 126 -1.81 17.97 -10.05
C GLN A 126 -2.06 16.73 -10.90
N ILE A 127 -2.25 15.62 -10.21
CA ILE A 127 -2.57 14.32 -10.79
C ILE A 127 -3.77 13.75 -10.05
N ASP A 128 -4.78 13.29 -10.78
CA ASP A 128 -5.85 12.47 -10.26
C ASP A 128 -5.48 10.99 -10.37
N ILE A 129 -5.72 10.24 -9.31
CA ILE A 129 -5.51 8.79 -9.25
C ILE A 129 -6.84 8.14 -8.88
N TRP A 130 -7.35 7.33 -9.77
CA TRP A 130 -8.57 6.55 -9.55
C TRP A 130 -8.19 5.12 -9.19
N LEU A 131 -8.74 4.63 -8.07
CA LEU A 131 -8.54 3.28 -7.56
C LEU A 131 -9.88 2.57 -7.55
N LYS A 132 -9.98 1.49 -8.28
CA LYS A 132 -11.18 0.64 -8.33
C LYS A 132 -10.81 -0.78 -7.94
N PRO A 133 -11.54 -1.44 -7.03
CA PRO A 133 -11.36 -2.86 -6.77
C PRO A 133 -11.63 -3.68 -8.04
N LYS A 134 -10.87 -4.74 -8.27
CA LYS A 134 -11.21 -5.75 -9.27
C LYS A 134 -12.34 -6.64 -8.73
N HIS A 135 -13.16 -7.16 -9.62
CA HIS A 135 -14.13 -8.23 -9.31
C HIS A 135 -15.04 -7.97 -8.10
N ASP A 136 -15.55 -6.74 -7.95
CA ASP A 136 -16.44 -6.34 -6.86
C ASP A 136 -15.88 -6.59 -5.43
N LEU A 137 -14.57 -6.69 -5.31
CA LEU A 137 -13.90 -6.87 -4.03
C LEU A 137 -14.11 -5.65 -3.12
N ALA A 138 -14.37 -5.91 -1.85
CA ALA A 138 -14.46 -4.83 -0.87
C ALA A 138 -13.08 -4.19 -0.64
N ILE A 139 -13.06 -2.89 -0.41
CA ILE A 139 -11.89 -2.17 0.08
C ILE A 139 -12.28 -1.37 1.32
N SER A 140 -11.50 -1.47 2.39
CA SER A 140 -11.77 -0.75 3.62
C SER A 140 -11.29 0.71 3.56
N LYS A 141 -11.93 1.59 4.35
CA LYS A 141 -11.46 2.98 4.52
C LYS A 141 -10.00 3.00 5.00
N ALA A 142 -9.61 2.10 5.92
CA ALA A 142 -8.25 2.00 6.40
C ALA A 142 -7.24 1.74 5.28
N PHE A 143 -7.57 0.87 4.31
CA PHE A 143 -6.74 0.62 3.14
C PHE A 143 -6.53 1.90 2.32
N TYR A 144 -7.61 2.60 1.98
CA TYR A 144 -7.50 3.86 1.22
C TYR A 144 -6.67 4.91 1.96
N THR A 145 -6.84 5.02 3.28
CA THR A 145 -6.08 5.97 4.10
C THR A 145 -4.58 5.64 4.11
N ILE A 146 -4.22 4.37 4.25
CA ILE A 146 -2.83 3.91 4.15
C ILE A 146 -2.28 4.21 2.74
N PHE A 147 -3.06 3.92 1.72
CA PHE A 147 -2.67 4.13 0.33
C PHE A 147 -2.45 5.63 0.02
N ALA A 148 -3.31 6.51 0.55
CA ALA A 148 -3.12 7.96 0.45
C ALA A 148 -1.77 8.39 1.07
N GLY A 149 -1.42 7.87 2.24
CA GLY A 149 -0.10 8.12 2.85
C GLY A 149 1.07 7.61 1.99
N GLN A 150 0.90 6.50 1.29
CA GLN A 150 1.89 5.99 0.35
C GLN A 150 2.09 6.95 -0.83
N ILE A 151 1.00 7.46 -1.40
CA ILE A 151 1.03 8.44 -2.49
C ILE A 151 1.69 9.75 -2.02
N GLU A 152 1.32 10.26 -0.85
CA GLU A 152 1.91 11.48 -0.26
C GLU A 152 3.43 11.41 -0.17
N ASN A 153 3.99 10.26 0.14
CA ASN A 153 5.42 10.11 0.34
C ASN A 153 6.17 9.71 -0.95
N LEU A 154 5.47 9.35 -2.02
CA LEU A 154 6.13 9.03 -3.30
C LEU A 154 6.96 10.23 -3.77
N THR A 155 6.39 11.43 -3.76
CA THR A 155 7.11 12.65 -4.17
C THR A 155 8.39 12.84 -3.36
N THR A 156 8.34 12.65 -2.04
CA THR A 156 9.53 12.71 -1.18
C THR A 156 10.53 11.61 -1.53
N ALA A 157 10.05 10.38 -1.77
CA ALA A 157 10.89 9.25 -2.17
C ALA A 157 11.64 9.52 -3.49
N ILE A 158 11.10 10.34 -4.38
CA ILE A 158 11.71 10.74 -5.64
C ILE A 158 12.43 12.10 -5.58
N GLY A 159 12.59 12.68 -4.39
CA GLY A 159 13.35 13.90 -4.18
C GLY A 159 12.56 15.20 -4.37
N LEU A 160 11.25 15.13 -4.44
CA LEU A 160 10.35 16.28 -4.51
C LEU A 160 9.75 16.60 -3.13
N PRO A 161 9.19 17.81 -2.94
CA PRO A 161 8.38 18.11 -1.77
C PRO A 161 7.22 17.12 -1.61
N ARG A 162 6.80 16.90 -0.35
CA ARG A 162 5.65 16.02 -0.06
C ARG A 162 4.39 16.54 -0.74
N SER A 163 3.69 15.64 -1.44
CA SER A 163 2.39 15.94 -2.02
C SER A 163 1.29 15.96 -0.95
N ARG A 164 0.19 16.58 -1.26
CA ARG A 164 -1.05 16.52 -0.48
C ARG A 164 -2.06 15.66 -1.24
N VAL A 165 -2.62 14.66 -0.56
CA VAL A 165 -3.67 13.81 -1.10
C VAL A 165 -5.01 14.17 -0.46
N THR A 166 -6.00 14.48 -1.30
CA THR A 166 -7.41 14.63 -0.92
C THR A 166 -8.17 13.40 -1.41
N MET A 167 -9.03 12.85 -0.56
CA MET A 167 -9.86 11.69 -0.88
C MET A 167 -11.34 12.09 -0.88
#